data_bdf00663727f89804890a76736296046
#
_entry.id   bdf00663727f89804890a76736296046
#
_cell.length_a   1.000
_cell.length_b   1.000
_cell.length_c   1.000
_cell.angle_alpha   90.00
_cell.angle_beta   90.00
_cell.angle_gamma   90.00
#
_symmetry.space_group_name_H-M   'P 1'
#
loop_
_entity.id
_entity.type
_entity.pdbx_description
1 polymer ?
#
loop_
_entity_poly.entity_id
_entity_poly.type
_entity_poly.pdbx_seq_one_letter_code
_entity_poly.pdbx_strand_id
1 'polypeptide(L)'
;EIKAQPIEFNFNYYDAFSKSKTVGDTTEKAMDGYDAEIGFQVPYVPTARFFLSIYEWDGDDFDIKDGKKASLRFKPSEKISFEIGIDDNSKSDSVTTAKINYNFLATENNFPEKRVSEKMFEHADQSKNVYDMVRRQNRIVKTVSGTVTVGRGT
;
A
#
# COMPACT_ATOMS: atom_id res chain seq x y z
N GLU A 1 11.17 -6.30 -3.52
CA GLU A 1 11.04 -5.08 -4.34
C GLU A 1 12.08 -5.08 -5.43
N ILE A 2 11.67 -4.87 -6.67
CA ILE A 2 12.58 -4.74 -7.83
C ILE A 2 12.31 -3.37 -8.43
N LYS A 3 13.32 -2.52 -8.44
CA LYS A 3 13.28 -1.20 -9.09
C LYS A 3 14.15 -1.23 -10.33
N ALA A 4 13.51 -1.34 -11.48
CA ALA A 4 14.15 -1.10 -12.77
C ALA A 4 13.52 0.16 -13.36
N GLN A 5 14.36 1.15 -13.62
CA GLN A 5 13.82 2.39 -14.19
C GLN A 5 13.30 2.19 -15.61
N PRO A 6 12.18 2.78 -15.91
CA PRO A 6 11.26 3.63 -15.15
C PRO A 6 10.19 2.84 -14.37
N ILE A 7 10.38 1.56 -14.18
CA ILE A 7 9.41 0.62 -13.62
C ILE A 7 9.86 0.15 -12.24
N GLU A 8 8.91 0.02 -11.33
CA GLU A 8 9.07 -0.53 -9.99
C GLU A 8 8.06 -1.67 -9.81
N PHE A 9 8.49 -2.76 -9.23
CA PHE A 9 7.62 -3.91 -8.95
C PHE A 9 7.78 -4.33 -7.49
N ASN A 10 6.66 -4.46 -6.77
CA ASN A 10 6.59 -4.90 -5.39
C ASN A 10 5.68 -6.12 -5.28
N PHE A 11 6.11 -7.10 -4.50
CA PHE A 11 5.30 -8.24 -4.11
C PHE A 11 5.49 -8.49 -2.62
N ASN A 12 4.39 -8.64 -1.90
CA ASN A 12 4.41 -8.96 -0.47
C ASN A 12 3.47 -10.14 -0.23
N TYR A 13 3.92 -11.04 0.63
CA TYR A 13 3.11 -12.14 1.16
C TYR A 13 3.00 -11.97 2.67
N TYR A 14 1.82 -12.21 3.19
CA TYR A 14 1.48 -12.07 4.59
C TYR A 14 0.99 -13.40 5.14
N ASP A 15 1.61 -13.85 6.21
CA ASP A 15 1.24 -15.06 6.94
C ASP A 15 0.90 -14.67 8.39
N ALA A 16 -0.29 -15.02 8.84
CA ALA A 16 -0.78 -14.68 10.16
C ALA A 16 -0.30 -15.73 11.19
N PHE A 17 0.70 -15.40 11.98
CA PHE A 17 1.23 -16.26 13.04
C PHE A 17 0.22 -16.55 14.15
N SER A 18 -0.74 -15.66 14.40
CA SER A 18 -1.78 -15.83 15.40
C SER A 18 -3.15 -15.96 14.72
N LYS A 19 -3.66 -17.16 14.70
CA LYS A 19 -4.89 -17.47 13.94
C LYS A 19 -6.16 -16.90 14.56
N SER A 20 -6.24 -16.68 15.86
CA SER A 20 -7.43 -16.07 16.48
C SER A 20 -7.15 -15.52 17.87
N LYS A 21 -7.84 -14.44 18.24
CA LYS A 21 -7.88 -13.90 19.59
C LYS A 21 -9.34 -13.61 19.97
N THR A 22 -9.79 -14.22 21.06
CA THR A 22 -11.13 -13.96 21.59
C THR A 22 -11.07 -12.85 22.63
N VAL A 23 -11.91 -11.83 22.45
CA VAL A 23 -12.06 -10.71 23.37
C VAL A 23 -13.57 -10.58 23.69
N GLY A 24 -13.96 -11.04 24.89
CA GLY A 24 -15.38 -11.18 25.24
C GLY A 24 -16.07 -12.23 24.36
N ASP A 25 -17.19 -11.87 23.77
CA ASP A 25 -17.96 -12.74 22.87
C ASP A 25 -17.55 -12.61 21.38
N THR A 26 -16.44 -11.90 21.11
CA THR A 26 -15.99 -11.63 19.75
C THR A 26 -14.65 -12.30 19.51
N THR A 27 -14.54 -13.07 18.43
CA THR A 27 -13.29 -13.66 17.97
C THR A 27 -12.74 -12.86 16.79
N GLU A 28 -11.54 -12.31 16.95
CA GLU A 28 -10.79 -11.67 15.88
C GLU A 28 -9.78 -12.65 15.30
N LYS A 29 -9.71 -12.73 13.99
CA LYS A 29 -8.75 -13.55 13.25
C LYS A 29 -7.97 -12.67 12.26
N ALA A 30 -6.66 -12.78 12.30
CA ALA A 30 -5.83 -12.19 11.27
C ALA A 30 -5.94 -13.00 9.98
N MET A 31 -5.90 -12.33 8.84
CA MET A 31 -6.02 -12.95 7.52
C MET A 31 -4.65 -13.07 6.86
N ASP A 32 -4.43 -14.20 6.21
CA ASP A 32 -3.33 -14.41 5.29
C ASP A 32 -3.61 -13.68 3.98
N GLY A 33 -2.58 -13.40 3.19
CA GLY A 33 -2.83 -12.75 1.92
C GLY A 33 -1.57 -12.35 1.18
N TYR A 34 -1.78 -11.70 0.05
CA TYR A 34 -0.69 -11.13 -0.73
C TYR A 34 -1.11 -9.80 -1.38
N ASP A 35 -0.13 -9.00 -1.70
CA ASP A 35 -0.29 -7.87 -2.60
C ASP A 35 0.81 -7.83 -3.66
N ALA A 36 0.45 -7.36 -4.85
CA ALA A 36 1.36 -7.11 -5.94
C ALA A 36 1.11 -5.70 -6.48
N GLU A 37 2.18 -4.96 -6.69
CA GLU A 37 2.11 -3.58 -7.16
C GLU A 37 3.15 -3.35 -8.26
N ILE A 38 2.75 -2.65 -9.31
CA ILE A 38 3.62 -2.12 -10.35
C ILE A 38 3.56 -0.59 -10.34
N GLY A 39 4.72 0.04 -10.36
CA GLY A 39 4.88 1.49 -10.39
C GLY A 39 5.57 1.96 -11.66
N PHE A 40 5.13 3.09 -12.19
CA PHE A 40 5.69 3.73 -13.38
C PHE A 40 6.06 5.17 -13.08
N GLN A 41 7.24 5.60 -13.49
CA GLN A 41 7.59 7.01 -13.46
C GLN A 41 6.70 7.76 -14.46
N VAL A 42 6.14 8.88 -14.04
CA VAL A 42 5.42 9.77 -14.96
C VAL A 42 6.42 10.38 -15.96
N PRO A 43 6.19 10.24 -17.27
CA PRO A 43 7.08 10.78 -18.27
C PRO A 43 7.41 12.26 -18.02
N TYR A 44 8.67 12.62 -18.13
CA TYR A 44 9.21 13.99 -17.90
C TYR A 44 9.05 14.53 -16.47
N VAL A 45 8.43 13.79 -15.55
CA VAL A 45 8.23 14.21 -14.14
C VAL A 45 8.87 13.18 -13.20
N PRO A 46 10.19 13.25 -12.96
CA PRO A 46 10.92 12.26 -12.15
C PRO A 46 10.44 12.19 -10.70
N THR A 47 9.78 13.23 -10.22
CA THR A 47 9.23 13.34 -8.88
C THR A 47 7.84 12.72 -8.73
N ALA A 48 7.21 12.26 -9.83
CA ALA A 48 5.89 11.66 -9.82
C ALA A 48 5.92 10.20 -10.29
N ARG A 49 5.15 9.34 -9.63
CA ARG A 49 4.97 7.92 -9.97
C ARG A 49 3.52 7.52 -9.88
N PHE A 50 3.09 6.75 -10.86
CA PHE A 50 1.80 6.10 -10.87
C PHE A 50 1.95 4.64 -10.47
N PHE A 51 1.03 4.13 -9.62
CA PHE A 51 1.03 2.76 -9.14
C PHE A 51 -0.30 2.08 -9.41
N LEU A 52 -0.22 0.83 -9.81
CA LEU A 52 -1.34 -0.09 -9.89
C LEU A 52 -1.05 -1.28 -9.00
N SER A 53 -1.97 -1.65 -8.13
CA SER A 53 -1.82 -2.80 -7.25
C SER A 53 -3.08 -3.65 -7.21
N ILE A 54 -2.87 -4.92 -6.97
CA ILE A 54 -3.90 -5.91 -6.66
C ILE A 54 -3.56 -6.52 -5.31
N TYR A 55 -4.57 -6.94 -4.57
CA TYR A 55 -4.39 -7.66 -3.31
C TYR A 55 -5.50 -8.66 -3.09
N GLU A 56 -5.20 -9.69 -2.30
CA GLU A 56 -6.15 -10.73 -1.92
C GLU A 56 -5.86 -11.15 -0.49
N TRP A 57 -6.93 -11.30 0.30
CA TRP A 57 -6.88 -11.70 1.71
C TRP A 57 -7.79 -12.89 1.92
N ASP A 58 -7.26 -13.96 2.49
CA ASP A 58 -7.98 -15.21 2.78
C ASP A 58 -8.17 -15.39 4.29
N GLY A 59 -9.36 -15.82 4.67
CA GLY A 59 -9.72 -16.15 6.06
C GLY A 59 -10.72 -17.30 6.10
N ASP A 60 -10.49 -18.29 6.98
CA ASP A 60 -11.22 -19.58 7.03
C ASP A 60 -12.76 -19.47 7.13
N ASP A 61 -13.29 -18.35 7.62
CA ASP A 61 -14.73 -18.19 7.88
C ASP A 61 -15.40 -17.08 7.05
N PHE A 62 -14.66 -16.46 6.12
CA PHE A 62 -15.16 -15.30 5.38
C PHE A 62 -14.67 -15.30 3.96
N ASP A 63 -15.49 -14.77 3.08
CA ASP A 63 -15.13 -14.58 1.68
C ASP A 63 -13.80 -13.84 1.51
N ILE A 64 -13.06 -14.28 0.54
CA ILE A 64 -11.83 -13.63 0.06
C ILE A 64 -12.10 -12.15 -0.18
N LYS A 65 -11.28 -11.30 0.41
CA LYS A 65 -11.27 -9.88 0.10
C LYS A 65 -10.21 -9.61 -0.94
N ASP A 66 -10.64 -9.47 -2.15
CA ASP A 66 -9.83 -9.03 -3.26
C ASP A 66 -10.07 -7.55 -3.56
N GLY A 67 -9.06 -6.89 -4.09
CA GLY A 67 -9.19 -5.49 -4.47
C GLY A 67 -8.11 -5.04 -5.44
N LYS A 68 -8.39 -3.89 -6.01
CA LYS A 68 -7.52 -3.19 -6.96
C LYS A 68 -7.31 -1.77 -6.48
N LYS A 69 -6.10 -1.29 -6.59
CA LYS A 69 -5.79 0.07 -6.20
C LYS A 69 -5.00 0.76 -7.31
N ALA A 70 -5.36 2.00 -7.57
CA ALA A 70 -4.58 2.90 -8.39
C ALA A 70 -4.16 4.11 -7.55
N SER A 71 -2.91 4.52 -7.62
CA SER A 71 -2.46 5.71 -6.90
C SER A 71 -1.40 6.50 -7.66
N LEU A 72 -1.38 7.79 -7.39
CA LEU A 72 -0.38 8.73 -7.89
C LEU A 72 0.38 9.29 -6.70
N ARG A 73 1.70 9.11 -6.71
CA ARG A 73 2.61 9.67 -5.73
C ARG A 73 3.35 10.84 -6.35
N PHE A 74 3.44 11.93 -5.60
CA PHE A 74 4.28 13.08 -5.89
C PHE A 74 5.25 13.31 -4.73
N LYS A 75 6.55 13.42 -5.04
CA LYS A 75 7.64 13.60 -4.07
C LYS A 75 8.28 14.97 -4.30
N PRO A 76 7.83 16.06 -3.64
CA PRO A 76 8.38 17.40 -3.83
C PRO A 76 9.78 17.57 -3.24
N SER A 77 10.20 16.71 -2.31
CA SER A 77 11.54 16.62 -1.74
C SER A 77 11.84 15.19 -1.30
N GLU A 78 13.09 14.87 -0.99
CA GLU A 78 13.45 13.56 -0.44
C GLU A 78 12.75 13.25 0.89
N LYS A 79 12.38 14.29 1.64
CA LYS A 79 11.73 14.14 2.95
C LYS A 79 10.23 13.97 2.88
N ILE A 80 9.57 14.51 1.86
CA ILE A 80 8.10 14.58 1.82
C ILE A 80 7.60 13.90 0.57
N SER A 81 6.57 13.07 0.73
CA SER A 81 5.78 12.56 -0.39
C SER A 81 4.29 12.63 -0.11
N PHE A 82 3.54 12.94 -1.14
CA PHE A 82 2.08 12.91 -1.18
C PHE A 82 1.63 11.78 -2.08
N GLU A 83 0.62 11.06 -1.67
CA GLU A 83 0.00 10.01 -2.49
C GLU A 83 -1.51 10.13 -2.40
N ILE A 84 -2.17 10.16 -3.55
CA ILE A 84 -3.61 10.05 -3.67
C ILE A 84 -3.93 8.75 -4.41
N GLY A 85 -4.95 8.03 -3.97
CA GLY A 85 -5.32 6.75 -4.59
C GLY A 85 -6.78 6.44 -4.46
N ILE A 86 -7.22 5.52 -5.30
CA ILE A 86 -8.54 4.93 -5.30
C ILE A 86 -8.35 3.43 -5.06
N ASP A 87 -9.09 2.90 -4.10
CA ASP A 87 -9.11 1.48 -3.72
C ASP A 87 -10.53 0.96 -3.98
N ASP A 88 -10.65 -0.03 -4.86
CA ASP A 88 -11.88 -0.68 -5.22
C ASP A 88 -11.79 -2.17 -4.87
N ASN A 89 -12.73 -2.66 -4.07
CA ASN A 89 -12.73 -4.05 -3.62
C ASN A 89 -14.14 -4.67 -3.70
N SER A 90 -14.18 -5.99 -3.70
CA SER A 90 -15.40 -6.78 -3.89
C SER A 90 -16.48 -6.60 -2.79
N LYS A 91 -16.14 -5.96 -1.67
CA LYS A 91 -17.03 -5.85 -0.51
C LYS A 91 -17.42 -4.44 -0.10
N SER A 92 -16.73 -3.43 -0.59
CA SER A 92 -17.05 -2.03 -0.29
C SER A 92 -17.01 -1.19 -1.56
N ASP A 93 -17.77 -0.10 -1.54
CA ASP A 93 -17.66 0.92 -2.56
C ASP A 93 -16.22 1.45 -2.65
N SER A 94 -15.89 1.98 -3.81
CA SER A 94 -14.60 2.59 -4.08
C SER A 94 -14.24 3.66 -3.04
N VAL A 95 -13.06 3.54 -2.44
CA VAL A 95 -12.56 4.42 -1.39
C VAL A 95 -11.41 5.26 -1.90
N THR A 96 -11.56 6.58 -1.82
CA THR A 96 -10.45 7.51 -2.09
C THR A 96 -9.55 7.64 -0.87
N THR A 97 -8.25 7.51 -1.07
CA THR A 97 -7.24 7.62 -0.02
C THR A 97 -6.26 8.75 -0.32
N ALA A 98 -5.86 9.48 0.71
CA ALA A 98 -4.78 10.45 0.65
C ALA A 98 -3.75 10.12 1.74
N LYS A 99 -2.46 10.14 1.38
CA LYS A 99 -1.35 9.87 2.31
C LYS A 99 -0.30 10.96 2.20
N ILE A 100 0.23 11.34 3.34
CA ILE A 100 1.41 12.20 3.45
C ILE A 100 2.46 11.41 4.21
N ASN A 101 3.64 11.26 3.61
CA ASN A 101 4.76 10.58 4.27
C ASN A 101 5.89 11.57 4.49
N TYR A 102 6.48 11.52 5.66
CA TYR A 102 7.66 12.30 6.01
C TYR A 102 8.79 11.35 6.41
N ASN A 103 9.92 11.45 5.73
CA ASN A 103 11.12 10.65 6.00
C ASN A 103 12.16 11.50 6.74
N PHE A 104 12.33 11.27 8.03
CA PHE A 104 13.28 11.98 8.88
C PHE A 104 14.74 11.72 8.54
N LEU A 105 15.04 10.54 7.96
CA LEU A 105 16.39 10.09 7.65
C LEU A 105 16.84 10.48 6.23
N ALA A 106 15.95 11.00 5.41
CA ALA A 106 16.29 11.39 4.06
C ALA A 106 17.17 12.64 4.04
N THR A 107 18.20 12.59 3.22
CA THR A 107 19.11 13.72 2.96
C THR A 107 18.74 14.35 1.62
N GLU A 108 18.64 15.66 1.54
CA GLU A 108 18.19 16.37 0.33
C GLU A 108 19.20 16.38 -0.83
N ASN A 109 20.38 15.81 -0.63
CA ASN A 109 21.50 15.87 -1.60
C ASN A 109 21.23 15.15 -2.94
N ASN A 110 20.11 14.43 -3.07
CA ASN A 110 19.82 13.58 -4.22
C ASN A 110 18.51 13.95 -4.94
N PHE A 111 17.92 15.07 -4.59
CA PHE A 111 16.67 15.48 -5.20
C PHE A 111 16.94 16.05 -6.60
N PRO A 112 16.12 15.72 -7.63
CA PRO A 112 16.27 16.29 -8.96
C PRO A 112 16.19 17.81 -8.91
N GLU A 113 17.18 18.51 -9.46
CA GLU A 113 17.19 19.98 -9.52
C GLU A 113 16.00 20.52 -10.32
N LYS A 114 15.57 19.78 -11.34
CA LYS A 114 14.45 20.15 -12.20
C LYS A 114 13.25 19.25 -11.90
N ARG A 115 12.09 19.85 -11.66
CA ARG A 115 10.82 19.12 -11.50
C ARG A 115 10.31 18.52 -12.81
N VAL A 116 10.70 19.09 -13.93
CA VAL A 116 10.41 18.59 -15.27
C VAL A 116 11.74 18.31 -15.95
N SER A 117 11.92 17.06 -16.36
CA SER A 117 13.12 16.59 -17.04
C SER A 117 13.04 16.83 -18.54
N GLU A 118 14.17 17.03 -19.17
CA GLU A 118 14.29 17.04 -20.64
C GLU A 118 14.22 15.63 -21.21
N LYS A 119 14.51 14.62 -20.39
CA LYS A 119 14.43 13.21 -20.77
C LYS A 119 13.09 12.63 -20.30
N MET A 120 12.53 11.76 -21.14
CA MET A 120 11.27 11.07 -20.82
C MET A 120 11.34 10.32 -19.50
N PHE A 121 12.48 9.66 -19.24
CA PHE A 121 12.77 8.98 -17.98
C PHE A 121 14.18 9.31 -17.54
N GLU A 122 14.35 9.63 -16.26
CA GLU A 122 15.65 9.82 -15.66
C GLU A 122 16.15 8.50 -15.05
N HIS A 123 17.46 8.28 -15.16
CA HIS A 123 18.10 7.19 -14.43
C HIS A 123 18.19 7.56 -12.94
N ALA A 124 17.48 6.83 -12.06
CA ALA A 124 17.72 6.92 -10.63
C ALA A 124 18.90 6.01 -10.26
N ASP A 125 19.79 6.54 -9.49
CA ASP A 125 20.82 5.76 -8.83
C ASP A 125 20.17 4.92 -7.73
N GLN A 126 20.10 3.61 -7.92
CA GLN A 126 19.45 2.69 -6.98
C GLN A 126 20.12 2.66 -5.60
N SER A 127 21.42 3.00 -5.54
CA SER A 127 22.14 3.08 -4.26
C SER A 127 21.58 4.15 -3.32
N LYS A 128 20.87 5.12 -3.87
CA LYS A 128 20.25 6.23 -3.15
C LYS A 128 18.91 5.91 -2.50
N ASN A 129 18.30 4.77 -2.87
CA ASN A 129 16.99 4.36 -2.37
C ASN A 129 17.05 3.39 -1.17
N VAL A 130 18.23 3.20 -0.57
CA VAL A 130 18.44 2.28 0.57
C VAL A 130 17.54 2.62 1.78
N TYR A 131 17.15 3.89 1.90
CA TYR A 131 16.27 4.36 2.99
C TYR A 131 14.81 4.54 2.58
N ASP A 132 14.45 4.21 1.36
CA ASP A 132 13.04 4.22 0.97
C ASP A 132 12.29 3.11 1.72
N MET A 133 11.15 3.47 2.29
CA MET A 133 10.30 2.50 2.96
C MET A 133 9.77 1.49 1.95
N VAL A 134 9.88 0.20 2.29
CA VAL A 134 9.27 -0.88 1.53
C VAL A 134 7.77 -0.62 1.39
N ARG A 135 7.28 -0.61 0.17
CA ARG A 135 5.85 -0.46 -0.09
C ARG A 135 5.15 -1.77 0.25
N ARG A 136 4.16 -1.67 1.12
CA ARG A 136 3.30 -2.79 1.50
C ARG A 136 1.94 -2.26 1.93
N GLN A 137 0.96 -3.14 1.96
CA GLN A 137 -0.32 -2.85 2.59
C GLN A 137 -0.12 -2.73 4.11
N ASN A 138 -0.07 -1.50 4.63
CA ASN A 138 0.01 -1.25 6.07
C ASN A 138 -1.36 -1.42 6.74
N ARG A 139 -2.12 -2.43 6.35
CA ARG A 139 -3.45 -2.70 6.87
C ARG A 139 -3.48 -4.13 7.40
N ILE A 140 -3.70 -4.26 8.70
CA ILE A 140 -4.03 -5.56 9.28
C ILE A 140 -5.50 -5.80 8.96
N VAL A 141 -5.77 -6.76 8.09
CA VAL A 141 -7.13 -7.19 7.80
C VAL A 141 -7.53 -8.23 8.84
N LYS A 142 -8.61 -7.94 9.55
CA LYS A 142 -9.17 -8.83 10.57
C LYS A 142 -10.61 -9.17 10.21
N THR A 143 -10.99 -10.40 10.46
CA THR A 143 -12.39 -10.79 10.52
C THR A 143 -12.85 -10.76 11.96
N VAL A 144 -14.08 -10.32 12.18
CA VAL A 144 -14.70 -10.25 13.49
C VAL A 144 -15.99 -11.05 13.44
N SER A 145 -16.03 -12.15 14.17
CA SER A 145 -17.27 -12.93 14.37
C SER A 145 -17.78 -12.72 15.80
N GLY A 146 -19.02 -12.33 15.93
CA GLY A 146 -19.69 -12.19 17.20
C GLY A 146 -21.09 -12.78 17.14
N THR A 147 -21.51 -13.52 18.19
CA THR A 147 -22.89 -13.99 18.34
C THR A 147 -23.67 -12.92 19.09
N VAL A 148 -24.61 -12.26 18.42
CA VAL A 148 -25.58 -11.41 19.10
C VAL A 148 -26.68 -12.28 19.68
N THR A 149 -26.62 -12.55 20.96
CA THR A 149 -27.73 -13.18 21.68
C THR A 149 -28.78 -12.12 21.99
N VAL A 150 -29.83 -12.08 21.19
CA VAL A 150 -31.00 -11.25 21.52
C VAL A 150 -31.74 -11.92 22.67
N GLY A 151 -31.50 -11.46 23.90
CA GLY A 151 -32.29 -11.85 25.05
C GLY A 151 -33.74 -11.40 24.84
N ARG A 152 -34.67 -12.34 24.66
CA ARG A 152 -36.09 -12.08 24.70
C ARG A 152 -36.43 -11.80 26.16
N GLY A 153 -36.68 -10.55 26.49
CA GLY A 153 -37.29 -10.17 27.75
C GLY A 153 -38.69 -10.75 27.80
N THR A 154 -38.95 -11.55 28.83
CA THR A 154 -40.29 -11.97 29.27
C THR A 154 -40.93 -10.90 30.13
#